data_378879e1c616feed4cd00b2a98b00d3c
#
_entry.id   378879e1c616feed4cd00b2a98b00d3c
#
_cell.length_a   1.000
_cell.length_b   1.000
_cell.length_c   1.000
_cell.angle_alpha   90.00
_cell.angle_beta   90.00
_cell.angle_gamma   90.00
#
_symmetry.space_group_name_H-M   'P 1'
#
loop_
_entity.id
_entity.type
_entity.pdbx_description
1 polymer ?
#
loop_
_entity_poly.entity_id
_entity_poly.type
_entity_poly.pdbx_seq_one_letter_code
_entity_poly.pdbx_strand_id
1 'polypeptide(L)'
;MNVVFISGPHGCGKNAFMEALLEKSEVYIKDSFFLDFVNDLPAISHMSIFEKCLLRLYHRFYTAQQANLKCKKNNDNKILLVDRSIYDSIVYNTVEHNMGTLTEFQYNFLSNIEQKALEIVNPYTVILNPDSKKVVNYLEQRAKRGGREKRNRLCRREDTLEYISMMH
;
A
#
# COMPACT_ATOMS: atom_id res chain seq x y z
N MET A 1 9.08 9.55 -19.16
CA MET A 1 9.08 9.11 -17.73
C MET A 1 8.25 7.85 -17.62
N ASN A 2 8.72 6.85 -16.86
CA ASN A 2 7.97 5.64 -16.55
C ASN A 2 7.62 5.61 -15.07
N VAL A 3 6.51 4.97 -14.70
CA VAL A 3 6.13 4.78 -13.30
C VAL A 3 6.34 3.33 -12.87
N VAL A 4 6.90 3.15 -11.67
CA VAL A 4 7.09 1.85 -11.03
C VAL A 4 6.52 1.93 -9.60
N PHE A 5 5.58 1.07 -9.32
CA PHE A 5 4.97 0.95 -8.00
C PHE A 5 5.74 -0.07 -7.16
N ILE A 6 6.02 0.26 -5.91
CA ILE A 6 6.70 -0.62 -4.96
C ILE A 6 5.68 -1.13 -3.96
N SER A 7 5.33 -2.40 -4.06
CA SER A 7 4.32 -3.09 -3.25
C SER A 7 4.93 -4.08 -2.27
N GLY A 8 4.13 -4.55 -1.35
CA GLY A 8 4.49 -5.58 -0.36
C GLY A 8 3.96 -5.26 1.04
N PRO A 9 4.07 -6.21 1.98
CA PRO A 9 3.57 -6.06 3.35
C PRO A 9 4.06 -4.77 4.00
N HIS A 10 3.30 -4.24 4.96
CA HIS A 10 3.82 -3.16 5.77
C HIS A 10 5.01 -3.65 6.61
N GLY A 11 6.04 -2.84 6.76
CA GLY A 11 7.28 -3.25 7.42
C GLY A 11 8.28 -4.02 6.56
N CYS A 12 7.96 -4.36 5.31
CA CYS A 12 8.86 -5.12 4.43
C CYS A 12 10.06 -4.32 3.87
N GLY A 13 10.18 -3.03 4.19
CA GLY A 13 11.33 -2.21 3.78
C GLY A 13 11.15 -1.41 2.50
N LYS A 14 9.92 -1.19 2.00
CA LYS A 14 9.66 -0.42 0.76
C LYS A 14 10.36 0.94 0.73
N ASN A 15 10.25 1.74 1.80
CA ASN A 15 10.87 3.05 1.84
C ASN A 15 12.40 2.96 1.78
N ALA A 16 13.01 2.06 2.55
CA ALA A 16 14.46 1.85 2.53
C ALA A 16 14.93 1.39 1.13
N PHE A 17 14.17 0.54 0.46
CA PHE A 17 14.44 0.12 -0.90
C PHE A 17 14.38 1.29 -1.90
N MET A 18 13.33 2.11 -1.83
CA MET A 18 13.19 3.29 -2.69
C MET A 18 14.31 4.31 -2.42
N GLU A 19 14.65 4.57 -1.16
CA GLU A 19 15.75 5.47 -0.76
C GLU A 19 17.09 4.98 -1.31
N ALA A 20 17.39 3.70 -1.20
CA ALA A 20 18.60 3.12 -1.78
C ALA A 20 18.67 3.25 -3.32
N LEU A 21 17.54 3.18 -4.03
CA LEU A 21 17.49 3.45 -5.47
C LEU A 21 17.75 4.92 -5.79
N LEU A 22 17.17 5.84 -5.02
CA LEU A 22 17.37 7.28 -5.20
C LEU A 22 18.84 7.69 -4.97
N GLU A 23 19.50 7.10 -3.97
CA GLU A 23 20.92 7.32 -3.69
C GLU A 23 21.83 6.74 -4.81
N LYS A 24 21.39 5.65 -5.45
CA LYS A 24 22.18 4.95 -6.45
C LYS A 24 22.20 5.64 -7.82
N SER A 25 21.15 6.35 -8.18
CA SER A 25 21.05 6.97 -9.49
C SER A 25 20.01 8.10 -9.56
N GLU A 26 20.36 9.20 -10.20
CA GLU A 26 19.47 10.33 -10.48
C GLU A 26 18.33 10.01 -11.47
N VAL A 27 18.36 8.83 -12.10
CA VAL A 27 17.27 8.33 -12.94
C VAL A 27 16.00 8.11 -12.13
N TYR A 28 16.12 7.76 -10.85
CA TYR A 28 14.98 7.53 -9.97
C TYR A 28 14.51 8.83 -9.33
N ILE A 29 13.21 9.02 -9.29
CA ILE A 29 12.54 10.09 -8.54
C ILE A 29 11.42 9.47 -7.71
N LYS A 30 11.12 10.06 -6.57
CA LYS A 30 10.02 9.63 -5.71
C LYS A 30 8.97 10.72 -5.64
N ASP A 31 7.71 10.33 -5.67
CA ASP A 31 6.61 11.22 -5.36
C ASP A 31 5.57 10.50 -4.51
N SER A 32 4.92 11.24 -3.64
CA SER A 32 3.83 10.75 -2.80
C SER A 32 2.59 11.57 -3.13
N PHE A 33 1.69 10.97 -3.88
CA PHE A 33 0.40 11.59 -4.20
C PHE A 33 -0.57 11.35 -3.04
N PHE A 34 -0.41 12.08 -1.96
CA PHE A 34 -1.31 11.97 -0.81
C PHE A 34 -2.61 12.70 -1.05
N LEU A 35 -3.70 12.04 -0.67
CA LEU A 35 -4.95 12.72 -0.38
C LEU A 35 -4.87 13.16 1.08
N ASP A 36 -4.64 14.43 1.33
CA ASP A 36 -4.43 14.97 2.69
C ASP A 36 -5.62 14.66 3.62
N PHE A 37 -6.82 14.63 3.08
CA PHE A 37 -8.03 14.30 3.85
C PHE A 37 -8.02 12.89 4.46
N VAL A 38 -7.25 11.94 3.92
CA VAL A 38 -7.16 10.57 4.48
C VAL A 38 -6.52 10.57 5.86
N ASN A 39 -5.59 11.51 6.11
CA ASN A 39 -4.94 11.64 7.41
C ASN A 39 -5.77 12.46 8.40
N ASP A 40 -6.64 13.33 7.90
CA ASP A 40 -7.43 14.29 8.69
C ASP A 40 -8.87 13.81 8.96
N LEU A 41 -9.25 12.62 8.48
CA LEU A 41 -10.58 12.06 8.74
C LEU A 41 -10.72 11.63 10.22
N PRO A 42 -11.35 12.44 11.08
CA PRO A 42 -11.56 12.07 12.48
C PRO A 42 -12.42 10.81 12.61
N ALA A 43 -13.16 10.47 11.55
CA ALA A 43 -14.02 9.31 11.46
C ALA A 43 -13.29 7.97 11.23
N ILE A 44 -12.00 7.95 10.83
CA ILE A 44 -11.29 6.68 10.49
C ILE A 44 -11.34 5.66 11.63
N SER A 45 -11.26 6.10 12.88
CA SER A 45 -11.34 5.21 14.05
C SER A 45 -12.71 4.53 14.18
N HIS A 46 -13.76 5.13 13.65
CA HIS A 46 -15.14 4.65 13.71
C HIS A 46 -15.57 3.89 12.44
N MET A 47 -14.76 3.92 11.39
CA MET A 47 -15.04 3.19 10.16
C MET A 47 -14.98 1.67 10.38
N SER A 48 -15.92 0.97 9.76
CA SER A 48 -15.87 -0.48 9.59
C SER A 48 -14.63 -0.91 8.78
N ILE A 49 -14.28 -2.19 8.83
CA ILE A 49 -13.19 -2.74 8.00
C ILE A 49 -13.49 -2.53 6.52
N PHE A 50 -14.73 -2.76 6.08
CA PHE A 50 -15.15 -2.55 4.69
C PHE A 50 -14.91 -1.10 4.22
N GLU A 51 -15.34 -0.12 5.00
CA GLU A 51 -15.14 1.29 4.68
C GLU A 51 -13.64 1.66 4.59
N LYS A 52 -12.81 1.11 5.49
CA LYS A 52 -11.35 1.29 5.45
C LYS A 52 -10.72 0.67 4.20
N CYS A 53 -11.18 -0.53 3.82
CA CYS A 53 -10.73 -1.19 2.59
C CYS A 53 -11.10 -0.38 1.34
N LEU A 54 -12.32 0.12 1.28
CA LEU A 54 -12.80 0.96 0.18
C LEU A 54 -12.00 2.28 0.09
N LEU A 55 -11.77 2.94 1.22
CA LEU A 55 -10.98 4.17 1.28
C LEU A 55 -9.52 3.95 0.83
N ARG A 56 -8.90 2.85 1.28
CA ARG A 56 -7.54 2.46 0.86
C ARG A 56 -7.46 2.19 -0.65
N LEU A 57 -8.44 1.48 -1.20
CA LEU A 57 -8.51 1.19 -2.62
C LEU A 57 -8.66 2.48 -3.44
N TYR A 58 -9.57 3.37 -3.04
CA TYR A 58 -9.75 4.65 -3.71
C TYR A 58 -8.46 5.51 -3.69
N HIS A 59 -7.79 5.58 -2.54
CA HIS A 59 -6.53 6.31 -2.42
C HIS A 59 -5.46 5.76 -3.36
N ARG A 60 -5.30 4.45 -3.45
CA ARG A 60 -4.32 3.81 -4.34
C ARG A 60 -4.65 3.99 -5.82
N PHE A 61 -5.92 3.92 -6.17
CA PHE A 61 -6.38 4.20 -7.52
C PHE A 61 -6.10 5.65 -7.92
N TYR A 62 -6.44 6.61 -7.05
CA TYR A 62 -6.15 8.02 -7.26
C TYR A 62 -4.63 8.25 -7.42
N THR A 63 -3.82 7.71 -6.53
CA THR A 63 -2.36 7.80 -6.59
C THR A 63 -1.81 7.26 -7.91
N ALA A 64 -2.31 6.12 -8.37
CA ALA A 64 -1.89 5.53 -9.64
C ALA A 64 -2.28 6.39 -10.84
N GLN A 65 -3.48 6.97 -10.84
CA GLN A 65 -3.89 7.92 -11.88
C GLN A 65 -3.03 9.17 -11.91
N GLN A 66 -2.73 9.78 -10.75
CA GLN A 66 -1.85 10.96 -10.67
C GLN A 66 -0.43 10.65 -11.16
N ALA A 67 0.13 9.50 -10.78
CA ALA A 67 1.43 9.05 -11.24
C ALA A 67 1.46 8.89 -12.78
N ASN A 68 0.46 8.24 -13.36
CA ASN A 68 0.34 8.07 -14.80
C ASN A 68 0.17 9.41 -15.53
N LEU A 69 -0.61 10.34 -14.98
CA LEU A 69 -0.77 11.69 -15.53
C LEU A 69 0.55 12.48 -15.49
N LYS A 70 1.28 12.38 -14.40
CA LYS A 70 2.61 13.02 -14.27
C LYS A 70 3.59 12.46 -15.30
N CYS A 71 3.60 11.14 -15.49
CA CYS A 71 4.45 10.50 -16.50
C CYS A 71 4.11 10.91 -17.94
N LYS A 72 2.83 11.07 -18.26
CA LYS A 72 2.39 11.54 -19.58
C LYS A 72 2.78 12.99 -19.86
N LYS A 73 2.83 13.84 -18.85
CA LYS A 73 3.20 15.27 -18.97
C LYS A 73 4.71 15.50 -19.08
N ASN A 74 5.52 14.58 -18.57
CA ASN A 74 6.96 14.71 -18.50
C ASN A 74 7.63 13.74 -19.48
N ASN A 75 8.39 14.27 -20.41
CA ASN A 75 9.05 13.50 -21.48
C ASN A 75 10.53 13.21 -21.15
N ASP A 76 10.88 13.13 -19.87
CA ASP A 76 12.22 12.80 -19.40
C ASP A 76 12.41 11.26 -19.27
N ASN A 77 13.68 10.83 -19.27
CA ASN A 77 14.04 9.41 -19.12
C ASN A 77 14.08 8.95 -17.65
N LYS A 78 13.32 9.61 -16.76
CA LYS A 78 13.28 9.27 -15.35
C LYS A 78 12.28 8.17 -15.04
N ILE A 79 12.49 7.49 -13.92
CA ILE A 79 11.63 6.46 -13.36
C ILE A 79 11.01 7.01 -12.07
N LEU A 80 9.70 7.17 -12.07
CA LEU A 80 8.93 7.61 -10.92
C LEU A 80 8.62 6.41 -10.01
N LEU A 81 9.16 6.42 -8.79
CA LEU A 81 8.88 5.43 -7.76
C LEU A 81 7.68 5.88 -6.91
N VAL A 82 6.70 5.01 -6.78
CA VAL A 82 5.47 5.25 -6.01
C VAL A 82 5.28 4.16 -4.95
N ASP A 83 5.06 4.54 -3.69
CA ASP A 83 4.78 3.60 -2.61
C ASP A 83 3.36 3.05 -2.72
N ARG A 84 3.26 1.73 -2.82
CA ARG A 84 2.06 0.91 -2.96
C ARG A 84 1.34 1.04 -4.31
N SER A 85 0.67 -0.06 -4.67
CA SER A 85 -0.20 -0.15 -5.85
C SER A 85 -1.59 -0.69 -5.47
N ILE A 86 -2.44 -0.88 -6.47
CA ILE A 86 -3.74 -1.54 -6.31
C ILE A 86 -3.57 -2.98 -5.83
N TYR A 87 -2.49 -3.68 -6.19
CA TYR A 87 -2.19 -5.03 -5.70
C TYR A 87 -2.10 -5.11 -4.17
N ASP A 88 -1.61 -4.05 -3.51
CA ASP A 88 -1.65 -4.00 -2.03
C ASP A 88 -3.11 -4.01 -1.51
N SER A 89 -4.08 -3.37 -2.19
CA SER A 89 -5.49 -3.44 -1.78
C SER A 89 -6.02 -4.85 -1.92
N ILE A 90 -5.76 -5.52 -3.04
CA ILE A 90 -6.19 -6.90 -3.30
C ILE A 90 -5.70 -7.81 -2.18
N VAL A 91 -4.40 -7.76 -1.86
CA VAL A 91 -3.82 -8.59 -0.79
C VAL A 91 -4.47 -8.29 0.57
N TYR A 92 -4.58 -7.01 0.95
CA TYR A 92 -5.21 -6.65 2.23
C TYR A 92 -6.68 -7.09 2.29
N ASN A 93 -7.45 -6.90 1.24
CA ASN A 93 -8.87 -7.27 1.20
C ASN A 93 -9.05 -8.79 1.22
N THR A 94 -8.17 -9.54 0.56
CA THR A 94 -8.15 -11.02 0.64
C THR A 94 -7.85 -11.49 2.06
N VAL A 95 -6.86 -10.91 2.74
CA VAL A 95 -6.57 -11.26 4.13
C VAL A 95 -7.75 -10.93 5.04
N GLU A 96 -8.38 -9.76 4.90
CA GLU A 96 -9.55 -9.38 5.71
C GLU A 96 -10.75 -10.31 5.45
N HIS A 97 -10.94 -10.78 4.23
CA HIS A 97 -11.96 -11.78 3.90
C HIS A 97 -11.63 -13.14 4.54
N ASN A 98 -10.40 -13.64 4.41
CA ASN A 98 -9.96 -14.90 5.00
C ASN A 98 -10.04 -14.90 6.54
N MET A 99 -9.88 -13.75 7.16
CA MET A 99 -10.07 -13.55 8.60
C MET A 99 -11.55 -13.38 9.01
N GLY A 100 -12.49 -13.44 8.09
CA GLY A 100 -13.92 -13.30 8.34
C GLY A 100 -14.37 -11.89 8.72
N THR A 101 -13.55 -10.86 8.48
CA THR A 101 -13.89 -9.45 8.80
C THR A 101 -14.57 -8.73 7.64
N LEU A 102 -14.50 -9.29 6.43
CA LEU A 102 -15.33 -8.93 5.29
C LEU A 102 -16.29 -10.06 4.99
N THR A 103 -17.54 -9.73 4.73
CA THR A 103 -18.50 -10.69 4.18
C THR A 103 -18.15 -11.02 2.73
N GLU A 104 -18.63 -12.16 2.22
CA GLU A 104 -18.49 -12.55 0.81
C GLU A 104 -18.99 -11.45 -0.15
N PHE A 105 -20.11 -10.82 0.16
CA PHE A 105 -20.66 -9.72 -0.64
C PHE A 105 -19.72 -8.50 -0.66
N GLN A 106 -19.18 -8.10 0.48
CA GLN A 106 -18.25 -6.97 0.59
C GLN A 106 -16.94 -7.25 -0.15
N TYR A 107 -16.41 -8.47 -0.03
CA TYR A 107 -15.20 -8.88 -0.73
C TYR A 107 -15.39 -8.87 -2.24
N ASN A 108 -16.48 -9.47 -2.74
CA ASN A 108 -16.79 -9.49 -4.16
C ASN A 108 -17.01 -8.07 -4.73
N PHE A 109 -17.65 -7.20 -3.96
CA PHE A 109 -17.81 -5.79 -4.33
C PHE A 109 -16.47 -5.09 -4.51
N LEU A 110 -15.54 -5.22 -3.54
CA LEU A 110 -14.19 -4.64 -3.60
C LEU A 110 -13.40 -5.23 -4.77
N SER A 111 -13.45 -6.55 -4.96
CA SER A 111 -12.73 -7.27 -6.01
C SER A 111 -13.13 -6.80 -7.41
N ASN A 112 -14.42 -6.54 -7.64
CA ASN A 112 -14.90 -5.99 -8.90
C ASN A 112 -14.34 -4.57 -9.18
N ILE A 113 -14.25 -3.72 -8.15
CA ILE A 113 -13.66 -2.39 -8.29
C ILE A 113 -12.16 -2.49 -8.53
N GLU A 114 -11.45 -3.40 -7.83
CA GLU A 114 -10.01 -3.64 -7.99
C GLU A 114 -9.67 -4.05 -9.43
N GLN A 115 -10.43 -4.98 -10.01
CA GLN A 115 -10.24 -5.39 -11.39
C GLN A 115 -10.41 -4.22 -12.37
N LYS A 116 -11.46 -3.42 -12.20
CA LYS A 116 -11.67 -2.23 -13.03
C LYS A 116 -10.58 -1.19 -12.85
N ALA A 117 -10.10 -0.98 -11.63
CA ALA A 117 -9.00 -0.09 -11.35
C ALA A 117 -7.70 -0.56 -12.01
N LEU A 118 -7.39 -1.86 -12.00
CA LEU A 118 -6.23 -2.42 -12.70
C LEU A 118 -6.30 -2.23 -14.21
N GLU A 119 -7.48 -2.47 -14.82
CA GLU A 119 -7.70 -2.22 -16.25
C GLU A 119 -7.42 -0.77 -16.64
N ILE A 120 -7.82 0.18 -15.79
CA ILE A 120 -7.66 1.62 -16.05
C ILE A 120 -6.22 2.10 -15.88
N VAL A 121 -5.52 1.65 -14.82
CA VAL A 121 -4.20 2.20 -14.47
C VAL A 121 -3.04 1.31 -14.90
N ASN A 122 -3.26 0.02 -15.13
CA ASN A 122 -2.28 -0.98 -15.56
C ASN A 122 -0.90 -0.79 -14.88
N PRO A 123 -0.79 -0.96 -13.55
CA PRO A 123 0.39 -0.57 -12.79
C PRO A 123 1.55 -1.54 -12.99
N TYR A 124 2.71 -1.05 -13.45
CA TYR A 124 3.94 -1.83 -13.38
C TYR A 124 4.43 -1.86 -11.94
N THR A 125 4.44 -3.04 -11.33
CA THR A 125 4.63 -3.18 -9.88
C THR A 125 5.79 -4.13 -9.56
N VAL A 126 6.69 -3.68 -8.69
CA VAL A 126 7.71 -4.51 -8.03
C VAL A 126 7.20 -4.89 -6.65
N ILE A 127 7.14 -6.18 -6.35
CA ILE A 127 6.66 -6.71 -5.08
C ILE A 127 7.85 -7.11 -4.22
N LEU A 128 7.97 -6.48 -3.03
CA LEU A 128 8.93 -6.89 -2.00
C LEU A 128 8.24 -7.90 -1.09
N ASN A 129 8.72 -9.14 -1.10
CA ASN A 129 8.14 -10.24 -0.36
C ASN A 129 9.17 -10.96 0.54
N PRO A 130 9.72 -10.27 1.56
CA PRO A 130 10.64 -10.91 2.51
C PRO A 130 9.88 -11.85 3.44
N ASP A 131 10.59 -12.82 4.00
CA ASP A 131 10.07 -13.77 5.00
C ASP A 131 9.23 -13.08 6.10
N SER A 132 8.06 -13.68 6.42
CA SER A 132 7.07 -13.09 7.36
C SER A 132 7.66 -12.83 8.75
N LYS A 133 8.53 -13.73 9.25
CA LYS A 133 9.17 -13.55 10.57
C LYS A 133 10.13 -12.37 10.56
N LYS A 134 10.83 -12.13 9.44
CA LYS A 134 11.68 -10.94 9.30
C LYS A 134 10.84 -9.67 9.30
N VAL A 135 9.71 -9.65 8.62
CA VAL A 135 8.78 -8.52 8.61
C VAL A 135 8.30 -8.21 10.02
N VAL A 136 7.83 -9.21 10.76
CA VAL A 136 7.37 -9.04 12.16
C VAL A 136 8.49 -8.49 13.04
N ASN A 137 9.71 -9.03 12.94
CA ASN A 137 10.86 -8.53 13.68
C ASN A 137 11.16 -7.05 13.37
N TYR A 138 11.11 -6.63 12.11
CA TYR A 138 11.27 -5.22 11.74
C TYR A 138 10.17 -4.33 12.32
N LEU A 139 8.93 -4.83 12.36
CA LEU A 139 7.82 -4.11 12.96
C LEU A 139 8.00 -3.93 14.47
N GLU A 140 8.45 -4.96 15.18
CA GLU A 140 8.77 -4.90 16.60
C GLU A 140 9.92 -3.94 16.90
N GLN A 141 11.01 -4.01 16.13
CA GLN A 141 12.13 -3.08 16.27
C GLN A 141 11.71 -1.62 16.05
N ARG A 142 10.84 -1.39 15.05
CA ARG A 142 10.29 -0.05 14.79
C ARG A 142 9.38 0.42 15.93
N ALA A 143 8.58 -0.47 16.53
CA ALA A 143 7.75 -0.15 17.70
C ALA A 143 8.64 0.25 18.90
N LYS A 144 9.70 -0.51 19.19
CA LYS A 144 10.66 -0.21 20.27
C LYS A 144 11.34 1.15 20.10
N ARG A 145 11.50 1.64 18.86
CA ARG A 145 12.09 2.96 18.58
C ARG A 145 11.05 4.11 18.63
N GLY A 146 9.85 3.86 19.11
CA GLY A 146 8.78 4.86 19.21
C GLY A 146 8.09 5.22 17.89
N GLY A 147 8.44 4.59 16.78
CA GLY A 147 7.87 4.89 15.46
C GLY A 147 6.43 4.44 15.25
N ARG A 148 5.84 3.71 16.20
CA ARG A 148 4.49 3.11 16.10
C ARG A 148 3.53 3.48 17.21
N GLU A 149 3.91 4.30 18.17
CA GLU A 149 3.03 4.67 19.29
C GLU A 149 1.74 5.34 18.85
N LYS A 150 1.74 6.01 17.69
CA LYS A 150 0.56 6.69 17.12
C LYS A 150 -0.40 5.77 16.35
N ARG A 151 -0.08 4.48 16.16
CA ARG A 151 -0.97 3.56 15.45
C ARG A 151 -2.09 3.05 16.35
N ASN A 152 -3.31 3.05 15.81
CA ASN A 152 -4.49 2.54 16.49
C ASN A 152 -4.47 1.00 16.63
N ARG A 153 -5.42 0.43 17.40
CA ARG A 153 -5.52 -1.02 17.67
C ARG A 153 -5.62 -1.89 16.41
N LEU A 154 -6.19 -1.37 15.31
CA LEU A 154 -6.32 -2.10 14.05
C LEU A 154 -4.98 -2.37 13.40
N CYS A 155 -4.07 -1.38 13.41
CA CYS A 155 -2.72 -1.58 12.87
C CYS A 155 -1.91 -2.61 13.68
N ARG A 156 -2.20 -2.80 14.98
CA ARG A 156 -1.55 -3.85 15.80
C ARG A 156 -1.99 -5.25 15.40
N ARG A 157 -3.25 -5.43 14.98
CA ARG A 157 -3.74 -6.70 14.44
C ARG A 157 -3.02 -7.03 13.12
N GLU A 158 -2.87 -6.05 12.24
CA GLU A 158 -2.16 -6.19 10.98
C GLU A 158 -0.65 -6.50 11.17
N ASP A 159 -0.10 -6.30 12.38
CA ASP A 159 1.31 -6.52 12.71
C ASP A 159 1.61 -7.96 13.19
N THR A 160 0.63 -8.82 13.30
CA THR A 160 0.80 -10.20 13.78
C THR A 160 1.45 -11.10 12.71
N LEU A 161 2.14 -12.15 13.16
CA LEU A 161 2.73 -13.14 12.25
C LEU A 161 1.66 -13.80 11.37
N GLU A 162 0.49 -14.11 11.97
CA GLU A 162 -0.65 -14.68 11.25
C GLU A 162 -1.08 -13.78 10.10
N TYR A 163 -1.36 -12.50 10.38
CA TYR A 163 -1.77 -11.53 9.37
C TYR A 163 -0.71 -11.35 8.28
N ILE A 164 0.56 -11.17 8.67
CA ILE A 164 1.66 -11.00 7.71
C ILE A 164 1.86 -12.27 6.87
N SER A 165 1.71 -13.46 7.44
CA SER A 165 1.84 -14.71 6.69
C SER A 165 0.74 -14.89 5.64
N MET A 166 -0.47 -14.39 5.90
CA MET A 166 -1.57 -14.41 4.92
C MET A 166 -1.35 -13.43 3.75
N MET A 167 -0.42 -12.47 3.89
CA MET A 167 -0.09 -11.52 2.83
C MET A 167 0.93 -12.06 1.82
N HIS A 168 1.50 -13.23 2.09
CA HIS A 168 2.48 -13.92 1.24
C HIS A 168 1.83 -14.97 0.35
#